data_a9d1c9fddd7109d36ba64c7e1cc7d6fb
#
_entry.id   a9d1c9fddd7109d36ba64c7e1cc7d6fb
#
_cell.length_a   1.000
_cell.length_b   1.000
_cell.length_c   1.000
_cell.angle_alpha   90.00
_cell.angle_beta   90.00
_cell.angle_gamma   90.00
#
_symmetry.space_group_name_H-M   'P 1'
#
loop_
_entity.id
_entity.type
_entity.pdbx_description
1 polymer ?
#
loop_
_entity_poly.entity_id
_entity_poly.type
_entity_poly.pdbx_seq_one_letter_code
_entity_poly.pdbx_strand_id
1 'polypeptide(L)'
;MMAGMKRCWGLVSIGASLAMIFLDGSSSRAEDWPQWFGPRRDGSIQETGLVDKIPEGGLRRLWSQPVGLGYAGPAVADGRVFVSDYLKESGEITNNPSLRDQLQGQERMQCLDAESGKVVWEHRYPRSYAISYPAGPRATPAVAENRVVHLGAEGDLICLSVDDGKVVWQKKLPEVYGSTTPIWGHAASPLIVDGQVIIMAGGEGAYVVSIDLQSGDERWRALTAKELGYCPAVLVTFGGIRQLMVWDPEVLHSLDPATGKEFWSIPIAPSYGMSIAPPVVSGDRMYVSGIGEASVMLKLKADPPGAEVLWQGKSKMALYSGNAAPIFHDGFVYGADCGAGNLICFDAADGTRQWETYQPTAGGTRRVSHGTAFLHSMGNDRYLLLTETGDLVTAQLTPQAYQEESRFHVIDPTNECFGRPVVWSYPAIANGKLFVRNDREIACYDLSAAGNSAPK
;
A
#
# COMPACT_ATOMS: atom_id res chain seq x y z
N MET A 1 77.38 50.01 35.01
CA MET A 1 77.43 48.64 35.53
C MET A 1 76.55 47.79 34.67
N MET A 2 77.10 46.70 34.17
CA MET A 2 76.74 45.96 32.97
C MET A 2 75.37 45.37 32.94
N ALA A 3 74.63 45.61 31.81
CA ALA A 3 73.40 44.98 31.44
C ALA A 3 73.68 43.73 30.57
N GLY A 4 73.19 42.60 31.01
CA GLY A 4 73.27 41.34 30.27
C GLY A 4 72.04 41.14 29.36
N MET A 5 72.30 41.10 28.07
CA MET A 5 71.32 40.86 27.04
C MET A 5 71.15 39.31 26.82
N LYS A 6 70.00 38.79 27.12
CA LYS A 6 69.62 37.39 26.74
C LYS A 6 68.79 37.38 25.44
N ARG A 7 69.34 36.73 24.42
CA ARG A 7 68.64 36.46 23.16
C ARG A 7 67.69 35.25 23.36
N CYS A 8 66.37 35.47 23.09
CA CYS A 8 65.38 34.39 22.93
C CYS A 8 65.34 33.98 21.47
N TRP A 9 65.58 32.72 21.24
CA TRP A 9 65.29 32.07 19.94
C TRP A 9 63.83 31.61 19.95
N GLY A 10 63.03 32.11 19.02
CA GLY A 10 61.66 31.62 18.77
C GLY A 10 61.69 30.42 17.84
N LEU A 11 61.19 29.28 18.28
CA LEU A 11 60.86 28.13 17.45
C LEU A 11 59.54 28.39 16.71
N VAL A 12 59.57 28.44 15.40
CA VAL A 12 58.38 28.47 14.55
C VAL A 12 57.97 27.01 14.31
N SER A 13 56.87 26.57 14.95
CA SER A 13 56.24 25.30 14.68
C SER A 13 55.29 25.44 13.48
N ILE A 14 55.64 24.82 12.38
CA ILE A 14 54.72 24.66 11.21
C ILE A 14 53.78 23.53 11.56
N GLY A 15 52.53 23.87 11.95
CA GLY A 15 51.46 22.92 12.13
C GLY A 15 50.88 22.55 10.76
N ALA A 16 51.14 21.35 10.28
CA ALA A 16 50.43 20.77 9.12
C ALA A 16 49.03 20.35 9.55
N SER A 17 48.03 21.15 9.17
CA SER A 17 46.62 20.75 9.31
C SER A 17 46.29 19.68 8.28
N LEU A 18 46.15 18.42 8.69
CA LEU A 18 45.53 17.38 7.90
C LEU A 18 44.03 17.67 7.84
N ALA A 19 43.54 18.13 6.70
CA ALA A 19 42.11 18.17 6.41
C ALA A 19 41.64 16.72 6.18
N MET A 20 41.00 16.11 7.19
CA MET A 20 40.21 14.90 6.99
C MET A 20 39.02 15.24 6.11
N ILE A 21 39.08 14.84 4.86
CA ILE A 21 37.91 14.78 3.98
C ILE A 21 37.07 13.62 4.51
N PHE A 22 36.02 13.92 5.28
CA PHE A 22 34.95 12.98 5.52
C PHE A 22 34.22 12.79 4.20
N LEU A 23 34.47 11.70 3.50
CA LEU A 23 33.60 11.16 2.49
C LEU A 23 32.33 10.75 3.26
N ASP A 24 31.31 11.59 3.23
CA ASP A 24 29.95 11.18 3.57
C ASP A 24 29.56 10.10 2.55
N GLY A 25 29.90 8.87 2.86
CA GLY A 25 29.29 7.71 2.24
C GLY A 25 27.83 7.70 2.69
N SER A 26 26.95 8.26 1.88
CA SER A 26 25.51 8.06 2.05
C SER A 26 25.26 6.57 2.05
N SER A 27 25.23 5.95 3.23
CA SER A 27 24.83 4.56 3.34
C SER A 27 23.39 4.48 2.83
N SER A 28 23.18 3.72 1.75
CA SER A 28 21.83 3.40 1.27
C SER A 28 21.02 2.90 2.46
N ARG A 29 19.94 3.61 2.79
CA ARG A 29 19.03 3.16 3.84
C ARG A 29 18.08 2.17 3.20
N ALA A 30 18.31 0.88 3.45
CA ALA A 30 17.39 -0.18 3.07
C ALA A 30 16.14 -0.14 3.95
N GLU A 31 14.99 -0.43 3.39
CA GLU A 31 13.72 -0.46 4.11
C GLU A 31 12.88 -1.66 3.63
N ASP A 32 12.30 -2.40 4.57
CA ASP A 32 11.36 -3.46 4.28
C ASP A 32 9.98 -2.90 3.84
N TRP A 33 9.16 -3.74 3.19
CA TRP A 33 7.79 -3.45 2.78
C TRP A 33 6.83 -4.47 3.39
N PRO A 34 6.67 -4.47 4.73
CA PRO A 34 6.11 -5.60 5.47
C PRO A 34 4.58 -5.73 5.38
N GLN A 35 3.91 -4.82 4.72
CA GLN A 35 2.45 -4.77 4.63
C GLN A 35 1.98 -3.97 3.42
N TRP A 36 0.67 -3.95 3.20
CA TRP A 36 0.04 -3.17 2.15
C TRP A 36 0.44 -1.69 2.25
N PHE A 37 0.82 -1.12 1.10
CA PHE A 37 1.19 0.28 0.89
C PHE A 37 2.41 0.75 1.72
N GLY A 38 3.25 -0.21 2.12
CA GLY A 38 4.53 0.02 2.79
C GLY A 38 4.46 0.10 4.32
N PRO A 39 5.59 0.31 4.96
CA PRO A 39 5.71 0.25 6.42
C PRO A 39 4.84 1.28 7.14
N ARG A 40 4.56 2.43 6.50
CA ARG A 40 3.72 3.52 7.02
C ARG A 40 2.29 3.50 6.50
N ARG A 41 1.97 2.61 5.54
CA ARG A 41 0.68 2.52 4.84
C ARG A 41 0.27 3.82 4.14
N ASP A 42 1.24 4.58 3.67
CA ASP A 42 1.07 5.87 3.00
C ASP A 42 1.71 5.94 1.59
N GLY A 43 2.30 4.83 1.14
CA GLY A 43 2.97 4.72 -0.15
C GLY A 43 4.29 5.48 -0.25
N SER A 44 4.81 6.02 0.87
CA SER A 44 6.10 6.72 0.86
C SER A 44 7.27 5.73 0.86
N ILE A 45 8.26 5.99 0.03
CA ILE A 45 9.54 5.29 -0.04
C ILE A 45 10.57 6.19 0.62
N GLN A 46 11.14 5.76 1.75
CA GLN A 46 12.22 6.48 2.42
C GLN A 46 13.59 5.89 2.15
N GLU A 47 13.64 4.86 1.31
CA GLU A 47 14.86 4.23 0.87
C GLU A 47 15.66 5.17 -0.03
N THR A 48 16.97 5.17 0.10
CA THR A 48 17.89 6.01 -0.70
C THR A 48 18.72 5.17 -1.65
N GLY A 49 19.25 5.79 -2.70
CA GLY A 49 20.06 5.09 -3.70
C GLY A 49 19.26 4.31 -4.74
N LEU A 50 17.97 4.58 -4.86
CA LEU A 50 17.13 4.06 -5.94
C LEU A 50 17.39 4.85 -7.25
N VAL A 51 17.01 4.24 -8.38
CA VAL A 51 17.07 4.91 -9.68
C VAL A 51 16.16 6.14 -9.69
N ASP A 52 16.72 7.26 -10.06
CA ASP A 52 15.96 8.48 -10.32
C ASP A 52 15.18 8.39 -11.62
N LYS A 53 15.77 7.79 -12.61
CA LYS A 53 15.21 7.57 -13.94
C LYS A 53 15.57 6.15 -14.39
N ILE A 54 14.59 5.42 -14.91
CA ILE A 54 14.82 4.08 -15.44
C ILE A 54 15.74 4.22 -16.68
N PRO A 55 16.84 3.43 -16.76
CA PRO A 55 17.76 3.45 -17.91
C PRO A 55 17.05 3.09 -19.23
N GLU A 56 17.58 3.53 -20.36
CA GLU A 56 17.03 3.18 -21.70
C GLU A 56 16.97 1.67 -21.94
N GLY A 57 17.89 0.89 -21.37
CA GLY A 57 17.89 -0.57 -21.42
C GLY A 57 16.89 -1.25 -20.47
N GLY A 58 16.14 -0.46 -19.70
CA GLY A 58 15.21 -0.95 -18.68
C GLY A 58 15.89 -1.32 -17.38
N LEU A 59 15.13 -1.95 -16.46
CA LEU A 59 15.62 -2.46 -15.18
C LEU A 59 16.11 -3.90 -15.32
N ARG A 60 17.14 -4.24 -14.59
CA ARG A 60 17.65 -5.61 -14.53
C ARG A 60 16.68 -6.50 -13.77
N ARG A 61 16.06 -7.48 -14.45
CA ARG A 61 15.28 -8.52 -13.79
C ARG A 61 16.22 -9.47 -13.05
N LEU A 62 16.02 -9.60 -11.74
CA LEU A 62 16.85 -10.47 -10.91
C LEU A 62 16.34 -11.92 -10.94
N TRP A 63 15.05 -12.09 -10.79
CA TRP A 63 14.40 -13.40 -10.84
C TRP A 63 12.89 -13.28 -11.12
N SER A 64 12.26 -14.42 -11.42
CA SER A 64 10.81 -14.59 -11.36
C SER A 64 10.45 -15.97 -10.84
N GLN A 65 9.26 -16.06 -10.22
CA GLN A 65 8.71 -17.28 -9.64
C GLN A 65 7.26 -17.43 -10.06
N PRO A 66 6.82 -18.63 -10.49
CA PRO A 66 5.41 -18.88 -10.82
C PRO A 66 4.49 -18.69 -9.61
N VAL A 67 3.39 -18.00 -9.83
CA VAL A 67 2.27 -17.86 -8.88
C VAL A 67 0.95 -18.18 -9.57
N GLY A 68 -0.11 -18.34 -8.78
CA GLY A 68 -1.48 -18.49 -9.26
C GLY A 68 -2.22 -17.15 -9.33
N LEU A 69 -3.54 -17.21 -9.42
CA LEU A 69 -4.43 -16.07 -9.50
C LEU A 69 -4.36 -15.21 -8.21
N GLY A 70 -4.47 -13.89 -8.31
CA GLY A 70 -4.54 -13.03 -7.11
C GLY A 70 -4.37 -11.55 -7.37
N TYR A 71 -5.03 -10.74 -6.53
CA TYR A 71 -4.91 -9.29 -6.51
C TYR A 71 -4.01 -8.77 -5.38
N ALA A 72 -3.72 -9.62 -4.38
CA ALA A 72 -2.89 -9.23 -3.25
C ALA A 72 -1.46 -8.89 -3.70
N GLY A 73 -0.97 -7.71 -3.33
CA GLY A 73 0.43 -7.37 -3.49
C GLY A 73 1.33 -8.21 -2.58
N PRO A 74 2.62 -8.34 -2.89
CA PRO A 74 3.57 -9.00 -2.00
C PRO A 74 3.89 -8.14 -0.77
N ALA A 75 4.25 -8.79 0.35
CA ALA A 75 4.93 -8.16 1.47
C ALA A 75 6.39 -8.63 1.51
N VAL A 76 7.30 -7.77 1.94
CA VAL A 76 8.73 -8.05 2.01
C VAL A 76 9.26 -7.68 3.38
N ALA A 77 9.83 -8.65 4.09
CA ALA A 77 10.42 -8.43 5.41
C ALA A 77 11.54 -9.45 5.67
N ASP A 78 12.59 -9.03 6.35
CA ASP A 78 13.70 -9.88 6.80
C ASP A 78 14.28 -10.78 5.69
N GLY A 79 14.43 -10.23 4.47
CA GLY A 79 14.95 -10.97 3.32
C GLY A 79 14.00 -12.04 2.76
N ARG A 80 12.72 -11.96 3.09
CA ARG A 80 11.65 -12.85 2.61
C ARG A 80 10.60 -12.06 1.85
N VAL A 81 9.99 -12.72 0.85
CA VAL A 81 8.84 -12.21 0.10
C VAL A 81 7.65 -13.12 0.37
N PHE A 82 6.55 -12.54 0.81
CA PHE A 82 5.31 -13.24 1.10
C PHE A 82 4.27 -12.87 0.05
N VAL A 83 3.78 -13.88 -0.68
CA VAL A 83 2.79 -13.70 -1.73
C VAL A 83 1.69 -14.75 -1.59
N SER A 84 0.43 -14.29 -1.66
CA SER A 84 -0.73 -15.17 -1.63
C SER A 84 -1.37 -15.30 -3.01
N ASP A 85 -1.88 -16.48 -3.33
CA ASP A 85 -2.52 -16.77 -4.59
C ASP A 85 -3.61 -17.85 -4.47
N TYR A 86 -4.35 -18.08 -5.57
CA TYR A 86 -5.37 -19.11 -5.69
C TYR A 86 -5.04 -20.07 -6.83
N LEU A 87 -4.96 -21.33 -6.50
CA LEU A 87 -4.76 -22.44 -7.43
C LEU A 87 -6.13 -22.99 -7.83
N LYS A 88 -6.69 -22.45 -8.92
CA LYS A 88 -8.01 -22.85 -9.42
C LYS A 88 -7.97 -24.26 -9.98
N GLU A 89 -8.86 -25.14 -9.52
CA GLU A 89 -9.05 -26.50 -9.99
C GLU A 89 -10.23 -26.60 -10.96
N SER A 90 -11.34 -25.91 -10.65
CA SER A 90 -12.53 -25.90 -11.51
C SER A 90 -13.38 -24.64 -11.34
N GLY A 91 -14.39 -24.47 -12.18
CA GLY A 91 -15.28 -23.31 -12.23
C GLY A 91 -14.90 -22.34 -13.35
N GLU A 92 -15.85 -21.50 -13.74
CA GLU A 92 -15.68 -20.47 -14.76
C GLU A 92 -15.50 -19.09 -14.11
N ILE A 93 -14.62 -18.27 -14.68
CA ILE A 93 -14.39 -16.87 -14.28
C ILE A 93 -15.05 -15.99 -15.33
N THR A 94 -16.13 -15.29 -14.93
CA THR A 94 -16.87 -14.40 -15.84
C THR A 94 -16.43 -12.95 -15.72
N ASN A 95 -15.75 -12.59 -14.62
CA ASN A 95 -15.37 -11.22 -14.29
C ASN A 95 -16.56 -10.22 -14.37
N ASN A 96 -17.75 -10.68 -14.03
CA ASN A 96 -18.94 -9.85 -13.95
C ASN A 96 -19.01 -9.20 -12.56
N PRO A 97 -19.01 -7.85 -12.45
CA PRO A 97 -19.00 -7.17 -11.15
C PRO A 97 -20.24 -7.40 -10.30
N SER A 98 -21.32 -7.91 -10.89
CA SER A 98 -22.62 -8.11 -10.22
C SER A 98 -22.97 -9.58 -9.96
N LEU A 99 -22.10 -10.51 -10.36
CA LEU A 99 -22.32 -11.95 -10.19
C LEU A 99 -21.22 -12.58 -9.32
N ARG A 100 -21.60 -13.59 -8.55
CA ARG A 100 -20.66 -14.41 -7.78
C ARG A 100 -20.32 -15.65 -8.58
N ASP A 101 -19.09 -15.73 -9.08
CA ASP A 101 -18.58 -16.94 -9.73
C ASP A 101 -18.30 -18.02 -8.68
N GLN A 102 -18.55 -19.28 -9.05
CA GLN A 102 -18.33 -20.44 -8.20
C GLN A 102 -17.06 -21.15 -8.63
N LEU A 103 -16.03 -21.12 -7.80
CA LEU A 103 -14.77 -21.80 -8.08
C LEU A 103 -14.44 -22.84 -7.01
N GLN A 104 -13.74 -23.91 -7.43
CA GLN A 104 -13.09 -24.86 -6.54
C GLN A 104 -11.57 -24.72 -6.71
N GLY A 105 -10.83 -24.85 -5.62
CA GLY A 105 -9.38 -24.75 -5.64
C GLY A 105 -8.77 -24.62 -4.24
N GLN A 106 -7.57 -24.10 -4.19
CA GLN A 106 -6.81 -23.92 -2.95
C GLN A 106 -6.25 -22.48 -2.90
N GLU A 107 -6.40 -21.84 -1.77
CA GLU A 107 -5.58 -20.66 -1.46
C GLU A 107 -4.20 -21.11 -1.00
N ARG A 108 -3.18 -20.33 -1.37
CA ARG A 108 -1.79 -20.60 -1.02
C ARG A 108 -1.09 -19.32 -0.55
N MET A 109 -0.30 -19.44 0.50
CA MET A 109 0.74 -18.48 0.90
C MET A 109 2.09 -19.07 0.57
N GLN A 110 2.93 -18.34 -0.17
CA GLN A 110 4.33 -18.68 -0.43
C GLN A 110 5.23 -17.70 0.29
N CYS A 111 6.30 -18.23 0.88
CA CYS A 111 7.46 -17.47 1.33
C CYS A 111 8.61 -17.75 0.37
N LEU A 112 9.13 -16.70 -0.23
CA LEU A 112 10.26 -16.77 -1.15
C LEU A 112 11.47 -16.11 -0.51
N ASP A 113 12.66 -16.56 -0.87
CA ASP A 113 13.91 -15.86 -0.60
C ASP A 113 13.99 -14.60 -1.48
N ALA A 114 14.17 -13.44 -0.90
CA ALA A 114 14.10 -12.16 -1.61
C ALA A 114 15.25 -11.94 -2.62
N GLU A 115 16.40 -12.62 -2.43
CA GLU A 115 17.54 -12.51 -3.34
C GLU A 115 17.42 -13.44 -4.55
N SER A 116 16.94 -14.66 -4.35
CA SER A 116 16.95 -15.70 -5.38
C SER A 116 15.58 -16.06 -5.94
N GLY A 117 14.48 -15.62 -5.31
CA GLY A 117 13.11 -15.99 -5.66
C GLY A 117 12.75 -17.44 -5.34
N LYS A 118 13.65 -18.22 -4.73
CA LYS A 118 13.38 -19.62 -4.42
C LYS A 118 12.34 -19.74 -3.32
N VAL A 119 11.43 -20.71 -3.47
CA VAL A 119 10.45 -21.04 -2.43
C VAL A 119 11.18 -21.58 -1.20
N VAL A 120 10.94 -20.95 -0.06
CA VAL A 120 11.43 -21.38 1.24
C VAL A 120 10.42 -22.32 1.88
N TRP A 121 9.16 -21.94 1.87
CA TRP A 121 8.02 -22.75 2.29
C TRP A 121 6.74 -22.28 1.59
N GLU A 122 5.71 -23.12 1.63
CA GLU A 122 4.36 -22.77 1.23
C GLU A 122 3.35 -23.39 2.20
N HIS A 123 2.24 -22.68 2.40
CA HIS A 123 1.08 -23.13 3.13
C HIS A 123 -0.13 -23.12 2.21
N ARG A 124 -0.86 -24.25 2.11
CA ARG A 124 -2.04 -24.40 1.24
C ARG A 124 -3.23 -24.92 2.02
N TYR A 125 -4.40 -24.47 1.65
CA TYR A 125 -5.66 -25.00 2.17
C TYR A 125 -6.76 -24.96 1.13
N PRO A 126 -7.68 -25.98 1.12
CA PRO A 126 -8.82 -26.01 0.21
C PRO A 126 -9.73 -24.82 0.46
N ARG A 127 -10.15 -24.12 -0.59
CA ARG A 127 -11.12 -23.05 -0.51
C ARG A 127 -11.97 -22.96 -1.76
N SER A 128 -13.29 -23.08 -1.60
CA SER A 128 -14.26 -22.77 -2.64
C SER A 128 -14.56 -21.28 -2.59
N TYR A 129 -14.69 -20.66 -3.75
CA TYR A 129 -15.09 -19.26 -3.88
C TYR A 129 -16.54 -19.10 -4.33
N ALA A 130 -17.22 -18.10 -3.77
CA ALA A 130 -18.53 -17.62 -4.19
C ALA A 130 -18.52 -16.09 -4.23
N ILE A 131 -17.62 -15.52 -5.04
CA ILE A 131 -17.35 -14.08 -5.12
C ILE A 131 -17.25 -13.60 -6.56
N SER A 132 -17.41 -12.29 -6.76
CA SER A 132 -17.18 -11.64 -8.05
C SER A 132 -15.69 -11.37 -8.25
N TYR A 133 -15.22 -11.32 -9.51
CA TYR A 133 -13.80 -11.21 -9.84
C TYR A 133 -12.93 -12.18 -9.03
N PRO A 134 -13.14 -13.49 -9.16
CA PRO A 134 -12.61 -14.48 -8.21
C PRO A 134 -11.15 -14.87 -8.48
N ALA A 135 -10.32 -13.94 -8.94
CA ALA A 135 -8.93 -14.23 -9.27
C ALA A 135 -8.02 -14.48 -8.04
N GLY A 136 -8.59 -14.62 -6.84
CA GLY A 136 -7.80 -15.01 -5.67
C GLY A 136 -7.79 -13.97 -4.54
N PRO A 137 -6.87 -14.11 -3.56
CA PRO A 137 -6.74 -13.19 -2.42
C PRO A 137 -6.48 -11.75 -2.87
N ARG A 138 -7.04 -10.80 -2.11
CA ARG A 138 -6.94 -9.36 -2.40
C ARG A 138 -6.14 -8.60 -1.36
N ALA A 139 -6.15 -9.12 -0.14
CA ALA A 139 -5.46 -8.51 0.99
C ALA A 139 -3.98 -8.84 0.94
N THR A 140 -3.13 -7.82 0.86
CA THR A 140 -1.68 -7.96 1.03
C THR A 140 -1.40 -8.52 2.42
N PRO A 141 -0.55 -9.54 2.57
CA PRO A 141 -0.15 -10.04 3.88
C PRO A 141 0.53 -8.97 4.73
N ALA A 142 0.45 -9.13 6.05
CA ALA A 142 1.18 -8.26 6.97
C ALA A 142 2.19 -9.09 7.77
N VAL A 143 3.40 -8.56 7.96
CA VAL A 143 4.53 -9.26 8.58
C VAL A 143 5.08 -8.43 9.73
N ALA A 144 5.18 -9.03 10.91
CA ALA A 144 5.89 -8.47 12.06
C ALA A 144 6.19 -9.57 13.09
N GLU A 145 7.21 -9.36 13.92
CA GLU A 145 7.51 -10.19 15.10
C GLU A 145 7.54 -11.71 14.79
N ASN A 146 8.17 -12.09 13.69
CA ASN A 146 8.26 -13.47 13.19
C ASN A 146 6.88 -14.10 12.87
N ARG A 147 5.89 -13.29 12.52
CA ARG A 147 4.54 -13.71 12.10
C ARG A 147 4.20 -13.12 10.75
N VAL A 148 3.54 -13.89 9.91
CA VAL A 148 2.86 -13.39 8.70
C VAL A 148 1.37 -13.67 8.83
N VAL A 149 0.57 -12.63 8.69
CA VAL A 149 -0.89 -12.69 8.76
C VAL A 149 -1.45 -12.60 7.35
N HIS A 150 -2.17 -13.63 6.96
CA HIS A 150 -2.85 -13.76 5.67
C HIS A 150 -4.36 -13.66 5.86
N LEU A 151 -5.03 -12.93 4.99
CA LEU A 151 -6.48 -12.90 4.88
C LEU A 151 -6.91 -13.43 3.51
N GLY A 152 -7.57 -14.57 3.50
CA GLY A 152 -8.15 -15.17 2.32
C GLY A 152 -9.42 -14.45 1.86
N ALA A 153 -9.78 -14.64 0.57
CA ALA A 153 -10.89 -13.92 -0.03
C ALA A 153 -12.27 -14.27 0.57
N GLU A 154 -12.43 -15.44 1.15
CA GLU A 154 -13.65 -15.88 1.86
C GLU A 154 -13.59 -15.66 3.38
N GLY A 155 -12.56 -14.94 3.88
CA GLY A 155 -12.45 -14.55 5.28
C GLY A 155 -11.69 -15.54 6.16
N ASP A 156 -10.83 -16.37 5.58
CA ASP A 156 -9.86 -17.16 6.34
C ASP A 156 -8.71 -16.25 6.81
N LEU A 157 -8.65 -15.97 8.09
CA LEU A 157 -7.57 -15.23 8.71
C LEU A 157 -6.58 -16.22 9.32
N ILE A 158 -5.37 -16.26 8.80
CA ILE A 158 -4.36 -17.24 9.20
C ILE A 158 -3.06 -16.54 9.59
N CYS A 159 -2.56 -16.85 10.77
CA CYS A 159 -1.23 -16.42 11.21
C CYS A 159 -0.26 -17.59 11.08
N LEU A 160 0.82 -17.37 10.35
CA LEU A 160 1.87 -18.35 10.10
C LEU A 160 3.19 -17.89 10.74
N SER A 161 4.04 -18.85 11.10
CA SER A 161 5.43 -18.60 11.42
C SER A 161 6.20 -18.19 10.16
N VAL A 162 6.99 -17.12 10.22
CA VAL A 162 7.85 -16.67 9.13
C VAL A 162 8.93 -17.72 8.81
N ASP A 163 9.40 -18.46 9.81
CA ASP A 163 10.50 -19.41 9.64
C ASP A 163 10.13 -20.61 8.78
N ASP A 164 8.96 -21.22 9.01
CA ASP A 164 8.59 -22.52 8.44
C ASP A 164 7.17 -22.64 7.91
N GLY A 165 6.39 -21.55 7.92
CA GLY A 165 5.02 -21.53 7.39
C GLY A 165 3.99 -22.34 8.18
N LYS A 166 4.33 -22.80 9.39
CA LYS A 166 3.38 -23.49 10.24
C LYS A 166 2.31 -22.54 10.79
N VAL A 167 1.08 -23.03 10.86
CA VAL A 167 -0.04 -22.29 11.44
C VAL A 167 0.23 -22.09 12.94
N VAL A 168 0.23 -20.83 13.36
CA VAL A 168 0.28 -20.43 14.77
C VAL A 168 -1.13 -20.38 15.33
N TRP A 169 -2.01 -19.69 14.62
CA TRP A 169 -3.44 -19.66 14.86
C TRP A 169 -4.21 -19.34 13.57
N GLN A 170 -5.51 -19.65 13.56
CA GLN A 170 -6.38 -19.32 12.44
C GLN A 170 -7.82 -19.06 12.91
N LYS A 171 -8.53 -18.23 12.15
CA LYS A 171 -9.96 -17.93 12.36
C LYS A 171 -10.66 -17.86 11.00
N LYS A 172 -11.89 -18.33 10.94
CA LYS A 172 -12.78 -18.08 9.84
C LYS A 172 -13.72 -16.95 10.25
N LEU A 173 -13.49 -15.76 9.74
CA LEU A 173 -14.20 -14.54 10.15
C LEU A 173 -15.72 -14.68 10.05
N PRO A 174 -16.30 -15.22 8.97
CA PRO A 174 -17.75 -15.44 8.88
C PRO A 174 -18.29 -16.36 10.00
N GLU A 175 -17.57 -17.43 10.33
CA GLU A 175 -18.00 -18.38 11.37
C GLU A 175 -17.86 -17.81 12.80
N VAL A 176 -16.78 -17.07 13.06
CA VAL A 176 -16.48 -16.52 14.38
C VAL A 176 -17.31 -15.29 14.71
N TYR A 177 -17.53 -14.41 13.73
CA TYR A 177 -18.17 -13.11 13.93
C TYR A 177 -19.55 -13.00 13.30
N GLY A 178 -20.06 -14.05 12.65
CA GLY A 178 -21.38 -14.05 12.02
C GLY A 178 -21.48 -13.11 10.81
N SER A 179 -20.37 -12.82 10.16
CA SER A 179 -20.33 -11.92 9.00
C SER A 179 -20.65 -12.68 7.69
N THR A 180 -20.98 -11.91 6.66
CA THR A 180 -21.16 -12.43 5.30
C THR A 180 -20.01 -11.99 4.42
N THR A 181 -19.44 -12.91 3.63
CA THR A 181 -18.42 -12.56 2.64
C THR A 181 -18.97 -11.53 1.66
N PRO A 182 -18.32 -10.36 1.49
CA PRO A 182 -18.76 -9.35 0.55
C PRO A 182 -18.75 -9.87 -0.89
N ILE A 183 -19.46 -9.18 -1.81
CA ILE A 183 -19.53 -9.64 -3.20
C ILE A 183 -18.15 -9.74 -3.86
N TRP A 184 -17.22 -8.85 -3.52
CA TRP A 184 -15.85 -8.88 -4.02
C TRP A 184 -14.85 -9.48 -3.02
N GLY A 185 -15.31 -10.29 -2.05
CA GLY A 185 -14.48 -10.97 -1.06
C GLY A 185 -13.88 -10.04 0.00
N HIS A 186 -13.18 -10.62 0.96
CA HIS A 186 -12.43 -9.86 1.97
C HIS A 186 -11.18 -9.23 1.34
N ALA A 187 -11.08 -7.89 1.35
CA ALA A 187 -10.00 -7.16 0.69
C ALA A 187 -9.22 -6.22 1.61
N ALA A 188 -9.76 -5.88 2.79
CA ALA A 188 -9.10 -5.00 3.74
C ALA A 188 -7.84 -5.66 4.31
N SER A 189 -6.66 -5.24 3.85
CA SER A 189 -5.38 -5.81 4.31
C SER A 189 -5.19 -5.68 5.82
N PRO A 190 -4.78 -6.74 6.53
CA PRO A 190 -4.52 -6.70 7.96
C PRO A 190 -3.51 -5.60 8.34
N LEU A 191 -3.70 -4.95 9.48
CA LEU A 191 -2.74 -4.03 10.07
C LEU A 191 -2.14 -4.69 11.31
N ILE A 192 -0.81 -4.86 11.35
CA ILE A 192 -0.12 -5.28 12.57
C ILE A 192 0.46 -4.04 13.25
N VAL A 193 0.13 -3.85 14.51
CA VAL A 193 0.61 -2.73 15.33
C VAL A 193 0.57 -3.09 16.81
N ASP A 194 1.61 -2.75 17.56
CA ASP A 194 1.72 -2.97 19.01
C ASP A 194 1.37 -4.43 19.45
N GLY A 195 1.86 -5.43 18.70
CA GLY A 195 1.64 -6.84 18.95
C GLY A 195 0.17 -7.28 18.76
N GLN A 196 -0.61 -6.54 17.99
CA GLN A 196 -2.00 -6.88 17.64
C GLN A 196 -2.24 -6.83 16.13
N VAL A 197 -3.19 -7.61 15.68
CA VAL A 197 -3.72 -7.61 14.31
C VAL A 197 -5.05 -6.90 14.30
N ILE A 198 -5.18 -5.82 13.56
CA ILE A 198 -6.45 -5.14 13.30
C ILE A 198 -7.02 -5.64 11.99
N ILE A 199 -8.27 -6.09 12.01
CA ILE A 199 -8.95 -6.70 10.86
C ILE A 199 -10.41 -6.25 10.77
N MET A 200 -10.90 -6.05 9.55
CA MET A 200 -12.33 -5.87 9.29
C MET A 200 -13.01 -7.23 9.26
N ALA A 201 -13.79 -7.54 10.28
CA ALA A 201 -14.47 -8.83 10.41
C ALA A 201 -15.93 -8.79 9.94
N GLY A 202 -16.62 -7.65 10.06
CA GLY A 202 -17.95 -7.42 9.48
C GLY A 202 -19.13 -7.98 10.28
N GLY A 203 -18.91 -8.46 11.52
CA GLY A 203 -19.97 -8.95 12.39
C GLY A 203 -20.70 -7.84 13.16
N GLU A 204 -21.87 -8.12 13.69
CA GLU A 204 -22.57 -7.24 14.61
C GLU A 204 -21.75 -6.99 15.88
N GLY A 205 -21.52 -5.72 16.22
CA GLY A 205 -20.60 -5.33 17.30
C GLY A 205 -19.15 -5.71 17.08
N ALA A 206 -18.79 -6.23 15.90
CA ALA A 206 -17.47 -6.72 15.54
C ALA A 206 -17.11 -6.37 14.09
N TYR A 207 -17.48 -5.18 13.63
CA TYR A 207 -17.08 -4.71 12.30
C TYR A 207 -15.55 -4.67 12.17
N VAL A 208 -14.88 -4.13 13.19
CA VAL A 208 -13.43 -4.15 13.35
C VAL A 208 -13.05 -4.91 14.63
N VAL A 209 -12.00 -5.71 14.54
CA VAL A 209 -11.54 -6.56 15.65
C VAL A 209 -10.04 -6.42 15.79
N SER A 210 -9.57 -6.39 17.04
CA SER A 210 -8.17 -6.51 17.41
C SER A 210 -7.92 -7.90 17.98
N ILE A 211 -6.87 -8.55 17.47
CA ILE A 211 -6.48 -9.91 17.84
C ILE A 211 -5.02 -9.86 18.27
N ASP A 212 -4.68 -10.55 19.37
CA ASP A 212 -3.28 -10.73 19.79
C ASP A 212 -2.47 -11.45 18.70
N LEU A 213 -1.37 -10.86 18.27
CA LEU A 213 -0.56 -11.39 17.16
C LEU A 213 0.02 -12.78 17.48
N GLN A 214 0.37 -13.04 18.73
CA GLN A 214 1.04 -14.28 19.12
C GLN A 214 0.06 -15.40 19.44
N SER A 215 -1.02 -15.11 20.20
CA SER A 215 -1.97 -16.13 20.66
C SER A 215 -3.20 -16.31 19.75
N GLY A 216 -3.57 -15.29 18.99
CA GLY A 216 -4.83 -15.25 18.24
C GLY A 216 -6.05 -14.92 19.11
N ASP A 217 -5.87 -14.56 20.39
CA ASP A 217 -6.96 -14.16 21.25
C ASP A 217 -7.48 -12.78 20.89
N GLU A 218 -8.79 -12.59 20.98
CA GLU A 218 -9.39 -11.29 20.75
C GLU A 218 -9.05 -10.34 21.91
N ARG A 219 -8.50 -9.16 21.59
CA ARG A 219 -8.23 -8.10 22.58
C ARG A 219 -9.41 -7.16 22.74
N TRP A 220 -10.02 -6.74 21.65
CA TRP A 220 -11.22 -5.91 21.62
C TRP A 220 -11.94 -6.04 20.27
N ARG A 221 -13.21 -5.66 20.25
CA ARG A 221 -14.04 -5.50 19.04
C ARG A 221 -14.87 -4.23 19.12
N ALA A 222 -15.24 -3.68 17.97
CA ALA A 222 -16.02 -2.45 17.90
C ALA A 222 -16.82 -2.35 16.60
N LEU A 223 -17.79 -1.45 16.62
CA LEU A 223 -18.62 -1.02 15.52
C LEU A 223 -19.58 -2.08 14.96
N THR A 224 -20.63 -1.59 14.32
CA THR A 224 -21.58 -2.39 13.54
C THR A 224 -21.86 -1.64 12.25
N ALA A 225 -21.81 -2.32 11.12
CA ALA A 225 -22.19 -1.79 9.82
C ALA A 225 -23.13 -2.77 9.11
N LYS A 226 -23.90 -2.29 8.11
CA LYS A 226 -24.85 -3.13 7.36
C LYS A 226 -24.16 -4.25 6.58
N GLU A 227 -22.96 -3.96 6.08
CA GLU A 227 -22.15 -4.87 5.30
C GLU A 227 -20.67 -4.57 5.52
N LEU A 228 -19.82 -5.50 5.12
CA LEU A 228 -18.38 -5.31 5.19
C LEU A 228 -17.90 -4.49 4.00
N GLY A 229 -17.16 -3.40 4.28
CA GLY A 229 -16.42 -2.62 3.28
C GLY A 229 -15.07 -3.25 2.94
N TYR A 230 -14.27 -2.53 2.16
CA TYR A 230 -13.00 -3.02 1.60
C TYR A 230 -11.79 -2.21 2.06
N CYS A 231 -12.03 -1.11 2.80
CA CYS A 231 -10.99 -0.19 3.24
C CYS A 231 -10.12 -0.80 4.34
N PRO A 232 -8.81 -0.91 4.16
CA PRO A 232 -7.92 -1.30 5.24
C PRO A 232 -7.81 -0.18 6.29
N ALA A 233 -7.72 -0.55 7.57
CA ALA A 233 -7.48 0.41 8.64
C ALA A 233 -6.10 1.07 8.49
N VAL A 234 -6.03 2.34 8.84
CA VAL A 234 -4.76 3.09 8.91
C VAL A 234 -4.64 3.83 10.23
N LEU A 235 -3.39 4.02 10.68
CA LEU A 235 -3.08 4.81 11.87
C LEU A 235 -2.73 6.23 11.47
N VAL A 236 -3.34 7.18 12.17
CA VAL A 236 -3.06 8.60 12.06
C VAL A 236 -2.63 9.11 13.43
N THR A 237 -1.53 9.87 13.50
CA THR A 237 -1.14 10.58 14.72
C THR A 237 -1.36 12.06 14.51
N PHE A 238 -2.25 12.66 15.30
CA PHE A 238 -2.51 14.10 15.25
C PHE A 238 -2.67 14.65 16.67
N GLY A 239 -2.04 15.80 16.95
CA GLY A 239 -2.02 16.37 18.29
C GLY A 239 -1.41 15.47 19.37
N GLY A 240 -0.49 14.56 18.99
CA GLY A 240 0.10 13.57 19.88
C GLY A 240 -0.77 12.37 20.19
N ILE A 241 -2.00 12.30 19.64
CA ILE A 241 -2.93 11.19 19.85
C ILE A 241 -2.93 10.29 18.62
N ARG A 242 -2.67 8.99 18.85
CA ARG A 242 -2.80 7.94 17.83
C ARG A 242 -4.27 7.58 17.65
N GLN A 243 -4.72 7.57 16.42
CA GLN A 243 -6.10 7.31 16.03
C GLN A 243 -6.13 6.23 14.96
N LEU A 244 -6.94 5.21 15.13
CA LEU A 244 -7.20 4.17 14.15
C LEU A 244 -8.37 4.61 13.27
N MET A 245 -8.11 4.89 12.00
CA MET A 245 -9.16 5.22 11.04
C MET A 245 -9.76 3.94 10.49
N VAL A 246 -11.06 3.79 10.63
CA VAL A 246 -11.87 2.70 10.12
C VAL A 246 -13.01 3.29 9.29
N TRP A 247 -13.03 2.98 8.00
CA TRP A 247 -14.09 3.46 7.11
C TRP A 247 -14.98 2.30 6.68
N ASP A 248 -16.16 2.25 7.24
CA ASP A 248 -17.21 1.31 6.85
C ASP A 248 -18.00 1.84 5.60
N PRO A 249 -18.95 1.11 5.06
CA PRO A 249 -19.75 1.53 3.90
C PRO A 249 -20.57 2.82 4.08
N GLU A 250 -20.73 3.34 5.30
CA GLU A 250 -21.56 4.50 5.58
C GLU A 250 -20.83 5.60 6.37
N VAL A 251 -19.83 5.23 7.19
CA VAL A 251 -19.26 6.12 8.21
C VAL A 251 -17.72 5.96 8.29
N LEU A 252 -17.02 7.07 8.37
CA LEU A 252 -15.61 7.09 8.79
C LEU A 252 -15.56 7.25 10.30
N HIS A 253 -14.88 6.32 10.96
CA HIS A 253 -14.66 6.31 12.41
C HIS A 253 -13.20 6.53 12.75
N SER A 254 -12.97 7.22 13.86
CA SER A 254 -11.68 7.30 14.53
C SER A 254 -11.76 6.60 15.87
N LEU A 255 -10.92 5.60 16.07
CA LEU A 255 -10.90 4.78 17.29
C LEU A 255 -9.58 4.91 18.02
N ASP A 256 -9.60 4.66 19.31
CA ASP A 256 -8.41 4.35 20.10
C ASP A 256 -7.88 2.97 19.68
N PRO A 257 -6.66 2.88 19.13
CA PRO A 257 -6.12 1.59 18.65
C PRO A 257 -5.90 0.57 19.77
N ALA A 258 -5.79 0.99 21.05
CA ALA A 258 -5.58 0.09 22.17
C ALA A 258 -6.87 -0.54 22.68
N THR A 259 -8.01 0.14 22.53
CA THR A 259 -9.27 -0.26 23.18
C THR A 259 -10.45 -0.42 22.21
N GLY A 260 -10.35 0.09 20.97
CA GLY A 260 -11.46 0.16 20.01
C GLY A 260 -12.50 1.20 20.36
N LYS A 261 -12.29 2.04 21.40
CA LYS A 261 -13.23 3.10 21.76
C LYS A 261 -13.24 4.22 20.70
N GLU A 262 -14.42 4.60 20.27
CA GLU A 262 -14.59 5.68 19.31
C GLU A 262 -14.25 7.06 19.93
N PHE A 263 -13.42 7.82 19.22
CA PHE A 263 -13.16 9.22 19.50
C PHE A 263 -14.17 10.12 18.80
N TRP A 264 -14.38 9.87 17.50
CA TRP A 264 -15.32 10.61 16.66
C TRP A 264 -15.70 9.79 15.43
N SER A 265 -16.79 10.18 14.78
CA SER A 265 -17.23 9.62 13.51
C SER A 265 -17.89 10.67 12.62
N ILE A 266 -17.80 10.45 11.29
CA ILE A 266 -18.41 11.34 10.27
C ILE A 266 -19.05 10.45 9.20
N PRO A 267 -20.34 10.67 8.87
CA PRO A 267 -21.02 9.98 7.79
C PRO A 267 -20.36 10.31 6.43
N ILE A 268 -19.84 9.31 5.76
CA ILE A 268 -19.26 9.37 4.40
C ILE A 268 -19.61 8.06 3.72
N ALA A 269 -20.67 8.04 2.91
CA ALA A 269 -21.18 6.84 2.26
C ALA A 269 -20.78 6.82 0.78
N PRO A 270 -19.84 5.96 0.36
CA PRO A 270 -19.54 5.76 -1.05
C PRO A 270 -20.66 4.98 -1.73
N SER A 271 -20.81 5.14 -3.05
CA SER A 271 -21.74 4.32 -3.82
C SER A 271 -21.40 2.84 -3.71
N TYR A 272 -22.44 2.01 -3.65
CA TYR A 272 -22.33 0.54 -3.58
C TYR A 272 -21.61 -0.01 -2.33
N GLY A 273 -21.53 0.77 -1.24
CA GLY A 273 -20.78 0.37 -0.05
C GLY A 273 -19.27 0.24 -0.28
N MET A 274 -18.76 0.80 -1.36
CA MET A 274 -17.36 0.64 -1.80
C MET A 274 -16.40 1.62 -1.09
N SER A 275 -16.32 1.52 0.25
CA SER A 275 -15.21 2.11 1.00
C SER A 275 -13.96 1.28 0.72
N ILE A 276 -13.02 1.80 -0.09
CA ILE A 276 -11.85 1.04 -0.57
C ILE A 276 -10.55 1.75 -0.20
N ALA A 277 -10.34 2.97 -0.72
CA ALA A 277 -9.13 3.73 -0.47
C ALA A 277 -9.13 4.30 0.95
N PRO A 278 -8.06 4.10 1.75
CA PRO A 278 -8.02 4.66 3.09
C PRO A 278 -7.90 6.19 3.06
N PRO A 279 -8.30 6.86 4.16
CA PRO A 279 -8.02 8.26 4.35
C PRO A 279 -6.54 8.58 4.26
N VAL A 280 -6.18 9.68 3.60
CA VAL A 280 -4.81 10.19 3.53
C VAL A 280 -4.70 11.53 4.24
N VAL A 281 -3.58 11.76 4.92
CA VAL A 281 -3.41 12.90 5.82
C VAL A 281 -2.15 13.70 5.46
N SER A 282 -2.27 15.03 5.49
CA SER A 282 -1.14 15.95 5.43
C SER A 282 -1.41 17.12 6.39
N GLY A 283 -0.53 17.30 7.39
CA GLY A 283 -0.72 18.30 8.44
C GLY A 283 -2.01 18.06 9.25
N ASP A 284 -2.89 19.05 9.28
CA ASP A 284 -4.20 18.99 9.95
C ASP A 284 -5.36 18.60 9.02
N ARG A 285 -5.08 18.23 7.78
CA ARG A 285 -6.09 17.86 6.79
C ARG A 285 -6.08 16.38 6.50
N MET A 286 -7.29 15.81 6.35
CA MET A 286 -7.52 14.42 5.96
C MET A 286 -8.45 14.41 4.76
N TYR A 287 -8.03 13.72 3.71
CA TYR A 287 -8.85 13.50 2.52
C TYR A 287 -9.38 12.07 2.49
N VAL A 288 -10.67 11.93 2.29
CA VAL A 288 -11.40 10.67 2.15
C VAL A 288 -12.01 10.62 0.76
N SER A 289 -11.78 9.53 0.04
CA SER A 289 -12.16 9.43 -1.37
C SER A 289 -12.74 8.06 -1.71
N GLY A 290 -13.92 8.03 -2.26
CA GLY A 290 -14.62 6.82 -2.71
C GLY A 290 -15.53 7.07 -3.92
N ILE A 291 -16.10 6.02 -4.45
CA ILE A 291 -16.98 6.06 -5.61
C ILE A 291 -18.27 6.84 -5.29
N GLY A 292 -18.80 7.55 -6.26
CA GLY A 292 -19.98 8.38 -6.11
C GLY A 292 -19.62 9.80 -5.67
N GLU A 293 -20.28 10.35 -4.68
CA GLU A 293 -20.00 11.69 -4.16
C GLU A 293 -19.17 11.65 -2.84
N ALA A 294 -18.54 10.52 -2.55
CA ALA A 294 -17.73 10.35 -1.35
C ALA A 294 -16.29 10.87 -1.57
N SER A 295 -16.17 12.19 -1.75
CA SER A 295 -14.91 12.91 -1.84
C SER A 295 -14.95 14.06 -0.83
N VAL A 296 -14.30 13.91 0.31
CA VAL A 296 -14.47 14.81 1.46
C VAL A 296 -13.12 15.22 2.03
N MET A 297 -12.94 16.53 2.21
CA MET A 297 -11.81 17.07 2.96
C MET A 297 -12.23 17.39 4.38
N LEU A 298 -11.51 16.86 5.34
CA LEU A 298 -11.70 17.06 6.76
C LEU A 298 -10.58 17.90 7.33
N LYS A 299 -10.86 18.65 8.38
CA LYS A 299 -9.88 19.25 9.28
C LYS A 299 -9.88 18.49 10.60
N LEU A 300 -8.72 18.00 10.99
CA LEU A 300 -8.54 17.30 12.26
C LEU A 300 -8.47 18.29 13.43
N LYS A 301 -8.98 17.87 14.58
CA LYS A 301 -8.92 18.59 15.87
C LYS A 301 -8.13 17.75 16.86
N ALA A 302 -7.25 18.40 17.62
CA ALA A 302 -6.34 17.71 18.53
C ALA A 302 -6.94 17.46 19.92
N ASP A 303 -7.67 18.42 20.47
CA ASP A 303 -8.18 18.36 21.85
C ASP A 303 -9.57 18.98 21.97
N PRO A 304 -10.61 18.15 22.24
CA PRO A 304 -10.58 16.69 22.14
C PRO A 304 -10.36 16.24 20.70
N PRO A 305 -9.89 14.99 20.48
CA PRO A 305 -9.79 14.42 19.14
C PRO A 305 -11.10 14.53 18.40
N GLY A 306 -11.05 15.02 17.16
CA GLY A 306 -12.24 15.25 16.35
C GLY A 306 -11.91 15.57 14.90
N ALA A 307 -12.94 15.73 14.09
CA ALA A 307 -12.80 16.25 12.73
C ALA A 307 -14.02 17.08 12.33
N GLU A 308 -13.81 17.97 11.37
CA GLU A 308 -14.90 18.75 10.77
C GLU A 308 -14.76 18.74 9.25
N VAL A 309 -15.89 18.72 8.54
CA VAL A 309 -15.92 18.80 7.08
C VAL A 309 -15.57 20.22 6.65
N LEU A 310 -14.47 20.36 5.88
CA LEU A 310 -14.10 21.60 5.24
C LEU A 310 -14.89 21.81 3.95
N TRP A 311 -14.93 20.76 3.12
CA TRP A 311 -15.71 20.73 1.90
C TRP A 311 -16.02 19.29 1.47
N GLN A 312 -17.07 19.14 0.66
CA GLN A 312 -17.43 17.90 -0.03
C GLN A 312 -17.36 18.13 -1.53
N GLY A 313 -16.68 17.22 -2.24
CA GLY A 313 -16.52 17.28 -3.68
C GLY A 313 -17.85 17.15 -4.42
N LYS A 314 -17.91 17.81 -5.57
CA LYS A 314 -19.00 17.73 -6.55
C LYS A 314 -18.42 17.26 -7.87
N SER A 315 -19.28 16.93 -8.82
CA SER A 315 -18.84 16.57 -10.18
C SER A 315 -17.80 17.56 -10.72
N LYS A 316 -16.69 17.03 -11.25
CA LYS A 316 -15.52 17.76 -11.76
C LYS A 316 -14.64 18.45 -10.71
N MET A 317 -14.88 18.21 -9.43
CA MET A 317 -14.00 18.61 -8.35
C MET A 317 -13.24 17.38 -7.83
N ALA A 318 -12.05 17.62 -7.26
CA ALA A 318 -11.25 16.58 -6.60
C ALA A 318 -11.11 15.28 -7.43
N LEU A 319 -10.96 14.14 -6.79
CA LEU A 319 -10.94 12.81 -7.42
C LEU A 319 -11.77 11.82 -6.63
N TYR A 320 -12.16 10.73 -7.24
CA TYR A 320 -12.94 9.65 -6.64
C TYR A 320 -12.17 8.35 -6.77
N SER A 321 -11.49 7.97 -5.69
CA SER A 321 -10.63 6.78 -5.67
C SER A 321 -11.45 5.49 -5.74
N GLY A 322 -10.92 4.53 -6.48
CA GLY A 322 -11.39 3.16 -6.50
C GLY A 322 -10.27 2.22 -6.04
N ASN A 323 -9.55 1.63 -6.98
CA ASN A 323 -8.58 0.56 -6.71
C ASN A 323 -7.23 1.04 -6.15
N ALA A 324 -6.91 2.33 -6.26
CA ALA A 324 -5.64 2.89 -5.82
C ALA A 324 -5.85 3.98 -4.77
N ALA A 325 -5.02 3.97 -3.73
CA ALA A 325 -4.98 5.02 -2.74
C ALA A 325 -4.36 6.29 -3.33
N PRO A 326 -4.91 7.49 -3.04
CA PRO A 326 -4.28 8.75 -3.42
C PRO A 326 -3.08 9.07 -2.52
N ILE A 327 -2.26 10.04 -2.94
CA ILE A 327 -1.18 10.61 -2.12
C ILE A 327 -1.52 12.07 -1.83
N PHE A 328 -1.39 12.47 -0.57
CA PHE A 328 -1.60 13.84 -0.12
C PHE A 328 -0.26 14.46 0.27
N HIS A 329 0.20 15.45 -0.51
CA HIS A 329 1.50 16.08 -0.32
C HIS A 329 1.42 17.59 -0.58
N ASP A 330 2.01 18.40 0.32
CA ASP A 330 2.16 19.86 0.22
C ASP A 330 0.91 20.63 -0.23
N GLY A 331 -0.24 20.26 0.33
CA GLY A 331 -1.51 20.93 0.04
C GLY A 331 -2.21 20.45 -1.25
N PHE A 332 -1.65 19.45 -1.93
CA PHE A 332 -2.23 18.86 -3.15
C PHE A 332 -2.45 17.36 -2.98
N VAL A 333 -3.46 16.85 -3.66
CA VAL A 333 -3.75 15.40 -3.69
C VAL A 333 -3.61 14.89 -5.11
N TYR A 334 -2.89 13.77 -5.24
CA TYR A 334 -2.63 13.08 -6.50
C TYR A 334 -3.23 11.69 -6.46
N GLY A 335 -3.95 11.26 -7.50
CA GLY A 335 -4.50 9.92 -7.54
C GLY A 335 -5.26 9.61 -8.83
N ALA A 336 -5.53 8.32 -9.05
CA ALA A 336 -6.34 7.87 -10.17
C ALA A 336 -7.83 7.97 -9.85
N ASP A 337 -8.59 8.61 -10.73
CA ASP A 337 -10.05 8.73 -10.64
C ASP A 337 -10.72 7.50 -11.23
N CYS A 338 -11.55 6.82 -10.44
CA CYS A 338 -12.22 5.59 -10.89
C CYS A 338 -13.29 5.83 -11.96
N GLY A 339 -13.88 7.03 -12.01
CA GLY A 339 -14.96 7.34 -12.95
C GLY A 339 -14.48 7.54 -14.39
N ALA A 340 -13.31 8.10 -14.56
CA ALA A 340 -12.73 8.40 -15.88
C ALA A 340 -11.41 7.65 -16.14
N GLY A 341 -10.75 7.15 -15.09
CA GLY A 341 -9.48 6.46 -15.18
C GLY A 341 -8.29 7.38 -15.49
N ASN A 342 -8.41 8.66 -15.22
CA ASN A 342 -7.32 9.63 -15.35
C ASN A 342 -6.59 9.82 -14.02
N LEU A 343 -5.31 10.13 -14.09
CA LEU A 343 -4.56 10.67 -12.95
C LEU A 343 -4.93 12.15 -12.80
N ILE A 344 -5.21 12.57 -11.58
CA ILE A 344 -5.65 13.94 -11.24
C ILE A 344 -4.73 14.50 -10.16
N CYS A 345 -4.44 15.80 -10.26
CA CYS A 345 -3.99 16.64 -9.17
C CYS A 345 -5.07 17.67 -8.85
N PHE A 346 -5.36 17.86 -7.56
CA PHE A 346 -6.25 18.93 -7.13
C PHE A 346 -5.73 19.64 -5.86
N ASP A 347 -6.14 20.90 -5.69
CA ASP A 347 -5.83 21.71 -4.51
C ASP A 347 -6.70 21.24 -3.33
N ALA A 348 -6.07 20.87 -2.23
CA ALA A 348 -6.74 20.42 -1.02
C ALA A 348 -7.53 21.53 -0.31
N ALA A 349 -7.29 22.80 -0.64
CA ALA A 349 -8.01 23.92 -0.03
C ALA A 349 -9.47 23.94 -0.43
N ASP A 350 -9.78 23.66 -1.70
CA ASP A 350 -11.11 23.81 -2.27
C ASP A 350 -11.54 22.70 -3.25
N GLY A 351 -10.69 21.71 -3.51
CA GLY A 351 -10.95 20.62 -4.45
C GLY A 351 -10.82 20.99 -5.92
N THR A 352 -10.27 22.15 -6.25
CA THR A 352 -10.07 22.58 -7.64
C THR A 352 -9.01 21.72 -8.32
N ARG A 353 -9.39 21.08 -9.44
CA ARG A 353 -8.44 20.31 -10.25
C ARG A 353 -7.42 21.24 -10.90
N GLN A 354 -6.14 20.94 -10.70
CA GLN A 354 -5.04 21.66 -11.32
C GLN A 354 -4.73 21.12 -12.72
N TRP A 355 -4.71 19.79 -12.84
CA TRP A 355 -4.55 19.06 -14.09
C TRP A 355 -5.12 17.64 -14.00
N GLU A 356 -5.32 17.04 -15.18
CA GLU A 356 -5.69 15.64 -15.35
C GLU A 356 -5.02 15.04 -16.58
N THR A 357 -4.66 13.76 -16.54
CA THR A 357 -4.01 13.06 -17.65
C THR A 357 -4.34 11.59 -17.65
N TYR A 358 -4.40 10.99 -18.86
CA TYR A 358 -4.57 9.54 -19.03
C TYR A 358 -3.24 8.80 -19.28
N GLN A 359 -2.10 9.50 -19.31
CA GLN A 359 -0.80 8.91 -19.67
C GLN A 359 -0.37 7.76 -18.76
N PRO A 360 -0.44 7.87 -17.42
CA PRO A 360 0.04 6.82 -16.53
C PRO A 360 -1.01 5.77 -16.19
N THR A 361 -2.24 5.88 -16.64
CA THR A 361 -3.29 4.90 -16.38
C THR A 361 -3.36 3.88 -17.51
N ALA A 362 -4.47 3.58 -18.10
CA ALA A 362 -4.65 2.53 -19.12
C ALA A 362 -3.82 2.68 -20.43
N GLY A 363 -2.64 3.27 -20.38
CA GLY A 363 -1.70 3.43 -21.50
C GLY A 363 -2.23 4.28 -22.65
N GLY A 364 -3.30 5.04 -22.42
CA GLY A 364 -4.01 5.72 -23.48
C GLY A 364 -4.39 7.17 -23.16
N THR A 365 -5.02 7.82 -24.15
CA THR A 365 -5.53 9.18 -24.05
C THR A 365 -7.06 9.23 -23.87
N ARG A 366 -7.68 8.09 -23.64
CA ARG A 366 -9.13 7.95 -23.55
C ARG A 366 -9.59 7.51 -22.17
N ARG A 367 -10.81 7.90 -21.85
CA ARG A 367 -11.51 7.47 -20.64
C ARG A 367 -11.66 5.93 -20.58
N VAL A 368 -11.37 5.36 -19.41
CA VAL A 368 -11.63 3.96 -19.05
C VAL A 368 -12.16 3.89 -17.62
N SER A 369 -13.23 3.13 -17.39
CA SER A 369 -13.74 2.93 -16.03
C SER A 369 -12.71 2.19 -15.17
N HIS A 370 -12.48 2.65 -13.95
CA HIS A 370 -11.53 2.10 -13.01
C HIS A 370 -10.08 1.99 -13.52
N GLY A 371 -9.67 2.88 -14.47
CA GLY A 371 -8.28 2.99 -14.88
C GLY A 371 -7.41 3.30 -13.67
N THR A 372 -6.30 2.59 -13.52
CA THR A 372 -5.53 2.56 -12.27
C THR A 372 -4.05 2.81 -12.52
N ALA A 373 -3.43 3.57 -11.62
CA ALA A 373 -1.99 3.63 -11.42
C ALA A 373 -1.72 3.66 -9.92
N PHE A 374 -0.81 2.81 -9.45
CA PHE A 374 -0.41 2.74 -8.05
C PHE A 374 0.75 3.69 -7.82
N LEU A 375 0.52 4.75 -7.05
CA LEU A 375 1.49 5.82 -6.80
C LEU A 375 2.30 5.53 -5.54
N HIS A 376 3.62 5.77 -5.62
CA HIS A 376 4.53 5.72 -4.48
C HIS A 376 5.40 6.97 -4.49
N SER A 377 5.42 7.72 -3.38
CA SER A 377 6.23 8.94 -3.25
C SER A 377 7.69 8.59 -2.95
N MET A 378 8.61 9.15 -3.71
CA MET A 378 10.05 9.05 -3.49
C MET A 378 10.61 10.33 -2.81
N GLY A 379 9.72 11.28 -2.44
CA GLY A 379 10.10 12.62 -1.98
C GLY A 379 10.46 13.57 -3.12
N ASN A 380 10.55 14.88 -2.81
CA ASN A 380 10.94 15.93 -3.77
C ASN A 380 10.10 15.92 -5.07
N ASP A 381 8.79 15.77 -4.93
CA ASP A 381 7.82 15.69 -6.05
C ASP A 381 8.06 14.54 -7.04
N ARG A 382 8.87 13.55 -6.66
CA ARG A 382 9.17 12.39 -7.49
C ARG A 382 8.35 11.19 -7.05
N TYR A 383 7.86 10.48 -8.06
CA TYR A 383 6.96 9.35 -7.86
C TYR A 383 7.36 8.17 -8.74
N LEU A 384 7.17 7.00 -8.17
CA LEU A 384 7.18 5.72 -8.86
C LEU A 384 5.73 5.26 -9.05
N LEU A 385 5.32 4.98 -10.27
CA LEU A 385 3.97 4.54 -10.59
C LEU A 385 4.01 3.16 -11.26
N LEU A 386 3.22 2.22 -10.74
CA LEU A 386 2.90 0.99 -11.48
C LEU A 386 1.54 1.16 -12.16
N THR A 387 1.52 1.07 -13.48
CA THR A 387 0.29 1.22 -14.27
C THR A 387 -0.48 -0.10 -14.36
N GLU A 388 -1.77 -0.06 -14.67
CA GLU A 388 -2.55 -1.29 -14.90
C GLU A 388 -2.14 -2.04 -16.16
N THR A 389 -1.36 -1.40 -17.06
CA THR A 389 -0.77 -2.07 -18.24
C THR A 389 0.55 -2.78 -17.94
N GLY A 390 1.02 -2.71 -16.69
CA GLY A 390 2.24 -3.39 -16.25
C GLY A 390 3.53 -2.61 -16.51
N ASP A 391 3.41 -1.30 -16.71
CA ASP A 391 4.58 -0.44 -16.85
C ASP A 391 4.95 0.20 -15.51
N LEU A 392 6.22 0.22 -15.21
CA LEU A 392 6.78 1.06 -14.17
C LEU A 392 7.17 2.41 -14.77
N VAL A 393 6.74 3.48 -14.13
CA VAL A 393 6.97 4.86 -14.57
C VAL A 393 7.66 5.64 -13.46
N THR A 394 8.72 6.41 -13.78
CA THR A 394 9.19 7.49 -12.93
C THR A 394 8.65 8.81 -13.46
N ALA A 395 8.13 9.64 -12.56
CA ALA A 395 7.53 10.91 -12.93
C ALA A 395 7.74 11.98 -11.85
N GLN A 396 7.71 13.24 -12.26
CA GLN A 396 7.50 14.37 -11.36
C GLN A 396 6.02 14.75 -11.38
N LEU A 397 5.42 14.83 -10.19
CA LEU A 397 4.06 15.31 -9.99
C LEU A 397 4.12 16.59 -9.17
N THR A 398 3.80 17.70 -9.80
CA THR A 398 3.72 19.02 -9.18
C THR A 398 2.31 19.59 -9.38
N PRO A 399 1.91 20.64 -8.66
CA PRO A 399 0.63 21.31 -8.93
C PRO A 399 0.50 21.85 -10.36
N GLN A 400 1.62 22.06 -11.07
CA GLN A 400 1.63 22.61 -12.42
C GLN A 400 1.47 21.55 -13.50
N ALA A 401 2.02 20.34 -13.29
CA ALA A 401 2.02 19.32 -14.32
C ALA A 401 2.38 17.92 -13.83
N TYR A 402 1.94 16.91 -14.58
CA TYR A 402 2.52 15.58 -14.65
C TYR A 402 3.65 15.57 -15.69
N GLN A 403 4.83 15.14 -15.27
CA GLN A 403 5.99 15.01 -16.17
C GLN A 403 6.55 13.59 -16.07
N GLU A 404 6.28 12.77 -17.07
CA GLU A 404 6.86 11.43 -17.17
C GLU A 404 8.34 11.53 -17.54
N GLU A 405 9.22 10.93 -16.74
CA GLU A 405 10.66 10.94 -16.95
C GLU A 405 11.16 9.68 -17.65
N SER A 406 10.58 8.54 -17.31
CA SER A 406 10.91 7.25 -17.92
C SER A 406 9.80 6.22 -17.71
N ARG A 407 9.77 5.21 -18.59
CA ARG A 407 8.83 4.11 -18.56
C ARG A 407 9.51 2.80 -18.95
N PHE A 408 9.16 1.72 -18.30
CA PHE A 408 9.64 0.38 -18.62
C PHE A 408 8.58 -0.67 -18.28
N HIS A 409 8.32 -1.58 -19.23
CA HIS A 409 7.38 -2.67 -19.02
C HIS A 409 7.98 -3.74 -18.10
N VAL A 410 7.36 -3.95 -16.93
CA VAL A 410 7.89 -4.86 -15.89
C VAL A 410 7.08 -6.15 -15.77
N ILE A 411 5.79 -6.16 -16.18
CA ILE A 411 4.97 -7.35 -16.05
C ILE A 411 3.74 -7.28 -16.97
N ASP A 412 3.38 -8.40 -17.61
CA ASP A 412 2.20 -8.46 -18.47
C ASP A 412 0.90 -8.41 -17.68
N PRO A 413 -0.12 -7.68 -18.15
CA PRO A 413 -1.46 -7.74 -17.58
C PRO A 413 -2.13 -9.07 -17.97
N THR A 414 -2.41 -9.92 -16.98
CA THR A 414 -2.97 -11.27 -17.19
C THR A 414 -4.37 -11.45 -16.63
N ASN A 415 -4.84 -10.53 -15.79
CA ASN A 415 -6.22 -10.50 -15.33
C ASN A 415 -7.06 -9.67 -16.30
N GLU A 416 -8.38 -9.89 -16.29
CA GLU A 416 -9.30 -9.13 -17.12
C GLU A 416 -10.38 -8.47 -16.27
N CYS A 417 -10.51 -7.14 -16.41
CA CYS A 417 -11.54 -6.36 -15.75
C CYS A 417 -12.13 -5.33 -16.71
N PHE A 418 -13.46 -5.19 -16.71
CA PHE A 418 -14.17 -4.27 -17.61
C PHE A 418 -13.78 -4.41 -19.08
N GLY A 419 -13.57 -5.67 -19.54
CA GLY A 419 -13.24 -6.01 -20.93
C GLY A 419 -11.84 -5.59 -21.38
N ARG A 420 -10.88 -5.45 -20.47
CA ARG A 420 -9.48 -5.18 -20.78
C ARG A 420 -8.54 -5.94 -19.83
N PRO A 421 -7.34 -6.30 -20.29
CA PRO A 421 -6.33 -6.90 -19.43
C PRO A 421 -5.76 -5.84 -18.47
N VAL A 422 -5.54 -6.24 -17.19
CA VAL A 422 -5.07 -5.35 -16.12
C VAL A 422 -4.07 -6.02 -15.20
N VAL A 423 -3.21 -5.21 -14.59
CA VAL A 423 -2.46 -5.50 -13.37
C VAL A 423 -3.09 -4.67 -12.25
N TRP A 424 -3.81 -5.32 -11.34
CA TRP A 424 -4.46 -4.66 -10.21
C TRP A 424 -3.88 -5.12 -8.86
N SER A 425 -2.57 -5.30 -8.82
CA SER A 425 -1.82 -5.69 -7.64
C SER A 425 -0.81 -4.60 -7.30
N TYR A 426 -0.83 -4.14 -6.04
CA TYR A 426 0.17 -3.19 -5.56
C TYR A 426 1.57 -3.79 -5.63
N PRO A 427 2.59 -3.04 -6.06
CA PRO A 427 3.97 -3.47 -5.96
C PRO A 427 4.47 -3.39 -4.52
N ALA A 428 5.58 -4.07 -4.22
CA ALA A 428 6.40 -3.80 -3.05
C ALA A 428 7.76 -3.24 -3.49
N ILE A 429 8.26 -2.26 -2.75
CA ILE A 429 9.55 -1.65 -2.96
C ILE A 429 10.37 -1.82 -1.69
N ALA A 430 11.39 -2.66 -1.73
CA ALA A 430 12.15 -3.01 -0.55
C ALA A 430 13.60 -3.34 -0.90
N ASN A 431 14.54 -2.83 -0.09
CA ASN A 431 15.94 -3.19 -0.15
C ASN A 431 16.56 -3.02 -1.57
N GLY A 432 16.27 -1.90 -2.24
CA GLY A 432 16.74 -1.61 -3.60
C GLY A 432 16.05 -2.42 -4.69
N LYS A 433 14.93 -3.06 -4.41
CA LYS A 433 14.24 -3.96 -5.34
C LYS A 433 12.78 -3.61 -5.50
N LEU A 434 12.26 -3.88 -6.69
CA LEU A 434 10.84 -3.86 -7.02
C LEU A 434 10.31 -5.29 -7.12
N PHE A 435 9.21 -5.57 -6.46
CA PHE A 435 8.48 -6.83 -6.56
C PHE A 435 7.09 -6.56 -7.14
N VAL A 436 6.80 -7.16 -8.29
CA VAL A 436 5.52 -7.03 -8.99
C VAL A 436 4.95 -8.39 -9.33
N ARG A 437 3.63 -8.52 -9.35
CA ARG A 437 2.99 -9.78 -9.71
C ARG A 437 1.83 -9.59 -10.67
N ASN A 438 1.53 -10.66 -11.40
CA ASN A 438 0.28 -10.89 -12.12
C ASN A 438 -0.32 -12.26 -11.70
N ASP A 439 -1.20 -12.84 -12.49
CA ASP A 439 -1.81 -14.17 -12.21
C ASP A 439 -0.96 -15.38 -12.66
N ARG A 440 0.29 -15.15 -13.05
CA ARG A 440 1.20 -16.19 -13.55
C ARG A 440 2.55 -16.18 -12.87
N GLU A 441 3.05 -15.01 -12.52
CA GLU A 441 4.38 -14.86 -11.93
C GLU A 441 4.43 -13.68 -10.94
N ILE A 442 5.39 -13.78 -10.02
CA ILE A 442 5.96 -12.66 -9.31
C ILE A 442 7.36 -12.44 -9.84
N ALA A 443 7.71 -11.20 -10.15
CA ALA A 443 9.01 -10.81 -10.68
C ALA A 443 9.70 -9.81 -9.76
N CYS A 444 11.02 -9.92 -9.67
CA CYS A 444 11.89 -9.01 -8.92
C CYS A 444 12.84 -8.29 -9.86
N TYR A 445 12.92 -6.97 -9.70
CA TYR A 445 13.82 -6.10 -10.46
C TYR A 445 14.73 -5.33 -9.53
N ASP A 446 15.96 -5.07 -9.98
CA ASP A 446 16.90 -4.18 -9.31
C ASP A 446 16.47 -2.74 -9.52
N LEU A 447 16.14 -2.03 -8.44
CA LEU A 447 15.83 -0.60 -8.44
C LEU A 447 17.00 0.25 -7.98
N SER A 448 18.12 -0.36 -7.58
CA SER A 448 19.28 0.40 -7.10
C SER A 448 19.94 1.18 -8.26
N ALA A 449 20.31 2.42 -7.99
CA ALA A 449 21.07 3.23 -8.96
C ALA A 449 22.41 2.58 -9.31
N ALA A 450 23.06 1.91 -8.35
CA ALA A 450 24.34 1.22 -8.56
C ALA A 450 24.20 0.00 -9.49
N GLY A 451 23.14 -0.79 -9.33
CA GLY A 451 22.90 -2.00 -10.14
C GLY A 451 22.44 -1.71 -11.57
N ASN A 452 21.95 -0.50 -11.83
CA ASN A 452 21.48 -0.04 -13.14
C ASN A 452 22.39 1.02 -13.77
N SER A 453 23.56 1.30 -13.18
CA SER A 453 24.57 2.14 -13.81
C SER A 453 25.15 1.42 -15.04
N ALA A 454 25.26 2.12 -16.17
CA ALA A 454 25.94 1.56 -17.33
C ALA A 454 27.37 1.10 -16.93
N PRO A 455 27.85 -0.07 -17.38
CA PRO A 455 29.23 -0.46 -17.15
C PRO A 455 30.14 0.65 -17.74
N LYS A 456 31.08 1.14 -16.89
CA LYS A 456 32.10 2.14 -17.28
C LYS A 456 33.03 1.58 -18.34
#